data_9d97c0b1311477f7e101abf3b7ac7515
#
_entry.id   9d97c0b1311477f7e101abf3b7ac7515
#
_cell.length_a   1.000
_cell.length_b   1.000
_cell.length_c   1.000
_cell.angle_alpha   90.00
_cell.angle_beta   90.00
_cell.angle_gamma   90.00
#
_symmetry.space_group_name_H-M   'P 1'
#
loop_
_entity.id
_entity.type
_entity.pdbx_description
1 polymer ?
#
loop_
_entity_poly.entity_id
_entity_poly.type
_entity_poly.pdbx_seq_one_letter_code
_entity_poly.pdbx_strand_id
1 'polypeptide(L)'
;MKIHELKILPEYFEAVLCGDKRFEIRKNDRNFQRGDFLRLKEWDGERYTGEQVDVLVRYVLDGKTGSKYGLDKDYCILSIDTMMHSIPRTPKAIEMWDERWGRQKWEGGDGDG
;
A
#
# COMPACT_ATOMS: atom_id res chain seq x y z
N MET A 1 -5.23 -15.83 5.84
CA MET A 1 -5.02 -14.62 5.04
C MET A 1 -6.35 -13.96 4.73
N LYS A 2 -6.41 -12.66 4.97
CA LYS A 2 -7.61 -11.87 4.70
C LYS A 2 -7.28 -10.73 3.75
N ILE A 3 -8.29 -10.20 3.09
CA ILE A 3 -8.18 -8.98 2.28
C ILE A 3 -9.03 -7.92 2.98
N HIS A 4 -8.39 -6.83 3.37
CA HIS A 4 -9.06 -5.71 4.02
C HIS A 4 -9.22 -4.57 3.03
N GLU A 5 -10.45 -4.15 2.76
CA GLU A 5 -10.70 -3.02 1.87
C GLU A 5 -10.64 -1.72 2.65
N LEU A 6 -9.77 -0.82 2.24
CA LEU A 6 -9.52 0.43 2.94
C LEU A 6 -9.57 1.60 1.97
N LYS A 7 -10.12 2.71 2.44
CA LYS A 7 -10.09 3.97 1.69
C LYS A 7 -8.71 4.58 1.81
N ILE A 8 -8.21 5.16 0.72
CA ILE A 8 -6.95 5.88 0.73
C ILE A 8 -7.09 7.15 -0.13
N LEU A 9 -6.57 8.26 0.37
CA LEU A 9 -6.63 9.51 -0.38
C LEU A 9 -5.69 9.47 -1.58
N PRO A 10 -5.98 10.25 -2.64
CA PRO A 10 -5.20 10.18 -3.88
C PRO A 10 -3.70 10.41 -3.68
N GLU A 11 -3.31 11.37 -2.86
CA GLU A 11 -1.89 11.65 -2.63
C GLU A 11 -1.16 10.45 -2.03
N TYR A 12 -1.81 9.73 -1.14
CA TYR A 12 -1.21 8.55 -0.51
C TYR A 12 -1.27 7.35 -1.42
N PHE A 13 -2.32 7.24 -2.23
CA PHE A 13 -2.44 6.18 -3.23
C PHE A 13 -1.27 6.26 -4.21
N GLU A 14 -0.97 7.45 -4.71
CA GLU A 14 0.17 7.66 -5.61
C GLU A 14 1.49 7.33 -4.93
N ALA A 15 1.67 7.73 -3.68
CA ALA A 15 2.88 7.45 -2.93
C ALA A 15 3.09 5.94 -2.75
N VAL A 16 2.02 5.20 -2.54
CA VAL A 16 2.09 3.73 -2.45
C VAL A 16 2.49 3.13 -3.79
N LEU A 17 1.86 3.57 -4.88
CA LEU A 17 2.18 3.05 -6.21
C LEU A 17 3.61 3.33 -6.61
N CYS A 18 4.15 4.48 -6.22
CA CYS A 18 5.53 4.84 -6.52
C CYS A 18 6.55 4.15 -5.61
N GLY A 19 6.08 3.46 -4.58
CA GLY A 19 6.97 2.81 -3.64
C GLY A 19 7.59 3.75 -2.61
N ASP A 20 7.16 5.00 -2.57
CA ASP A 20 7.66 5.98 -1.61
C ASP A 20 7.04 5.79 -0.24
N LYS A 21 5.77 5.40 -0.18
CA LYS A 21 5.07 5.13 1.05
C LYS A 21 4.90 3.63 1.21
N ARG A 22 5.59 3.05 2.20
CA ARG A 22 5.61 1.60 2.42
C ARG A 22 5.02 1.22 3.77
N PHE A 23 4.08 1.99 4.23
CA PHE A 23 3.40 1.76 5.50
C PHE A 23 2.00 2.31 5.46
N GLU A 24 1.16 1.82 6.36
CA GLU A 24 -0.17 2.38 6.63
C GLU A 24 -0.31 2.57 8.12
N ILE A 25 -0.89 3.69 8.53
CA ILE A 25 -1.27 3.93 9.91
C ILE A 25 -2.79 3.86 9.93
N ARG A 26 -3.33 2.90 10.68
CA ARG A 26 -4.76 2.66 10.71
C ARG A 26 -5.24 2.43 12.12
N LYS A 27 -6.51 2.76 12.36
CA LYS A 27 -7.17 2.32 13.58
C LYS A 27 -7.20 0.80 13.58
N ASN A 28 -6.82 0.20 14.69
CA ASN A 28 -6.69 -1.26 14.79
C ASN A 28 -8.04 -1.88 15.11
N ASP A 29 -8.96 -1.80 14.18
CA ASP A 29 -10.33 -2.28 14.34
C ASP A 29 -10.65 -3.52 13.49
N ARG A 30 -9.66 -4.08 12.80
CA ARG A 30 -9.86 -5.20 11.88
C ARG A 30 -8.93 -6.37 12.14
N ASN A 31 -8.23 -6.37 13.24
CA ASN A 31 -7.31 -7.45 13.59
C ASN A 31 -6.36 -7.78 12.44
N PHE A 32 -5.65 -6.75 11.95
CA PHE A 32 -4.69 -6.92 10.86
C PHE A 32 -3.60 -7.91 11.26
N GLN A 33 -3.26 -8.81 10.34
CA GLN A 33 -2.25 -9.83 10.56
C GLN A 33 -1.21 -9.78 9.45
N ARG A 34 0.02 -10.14 9.81
CA ARG A 34 1.07 -10.36 8.81
C ARG A 34 0.59 -11.39 7.79
N GLY A 35 0.79 -11.11 6.51
CA GLY A 35 0.34 -11.98 5.45
C GLY A 35 -1.03 -11.64 4.89
N ASP A 36 -1.76 -10.75 5.56
CA ASP A 36 -3.00 -10.23 5.00
C ASP A 36 -2.71 -9.27 3.85
N PHE A 37 -3.71 -9.05 3.00
CA PHE A 37 -3.64 -8.03 1.97
C PHE A 37 -4.50 -6.84 2.33
N LEU A 38 -4.03 -5.66 1.95
CA LEU A 38 -4.83 -4.43 2.02
C LEU A 38 -5.21 -4.08 0.58
N ARG A 39 -6.50 -3.98 0.33
CA ARG A 39 -7.01 -3.45 -0.94
C ARG A 39 -7.26 -1.97 -0.73
N LEU A 40 -6.30 -1.18 -1.19
CA LEU A 40 -6.34 0.26 -1.03
C LEU A 40 -7.14 0.85 -2.18
N LYS A 41 -8.31 1.40 -1.86
CA LYS A 41 -9.26 1.93 -2.84
C LYS A 41 -9.22 3.45 -2.78
N GLU A 42 -8.81 4.06 -3.88
CA GLU A 42 -8.68 5.51 -3.92
C GLU A 42 -10.03 6.20 -3.70
N TRP A 43 -10.03 7.14 -2.76
CA TRP A 43 -11.20 7.90 -2.34
C TRP A 43 -10.84 9.38 -2.41
N ASP A 44 -11.61 10.17 -3.17
CA ASP A 44 -11.27 11.58 -3.40
C ASP A 44 -11.85 12.52 -2.35
N GLY A 45 -12.45 11.99 -1.31
CA GLY A 45 -13.11 12.76 -0.26
C GLY A 45 -14.63 12.68 -0.36
N GLU A 46 -15.15 12.31 -1.53
CA GLU A 46 -16.58 12.22 -1.77
C GLU A 46 -17.01 10.85 -2.29
N ARG A 47 -16.18 10.27 -3.15
CA ARG A 47 -16.50 8.98 -3.78
C ARG A 47 -15.24 8.22 -4.15
N TYR A 48 -15.41 6.93 -4.42
CA TYR A 48 -14.34 6.11 -4.95
C TYR A 48 -14.09 6.49 -6.40
N THR A 49 -12.81 6.57 -6.77
CA THR A 49 -12.42 6.91 -8.14
C THR A 49 -12.42 5.71 -9.07
N GLY A 50 -12.49 4.51 -8.52
CA GLY A 50 -12.37 3.28 -9.29
C GLY A 50 -10.96 2.71 -9.31
N GLU A 51 -9.98 3.46 -8.81
CA GLU A 51 -8.59 3.00 -8.76
C GLU A 51 -8.34 2.23 -7.47
N GLN A 52 -7.57 1.16 -7.57
CA GLN A 52 -7.22 0.38 -6.38
C GLN A 52 -5.94 -0.42 -6.60
N VAL A 53 -5.30 -0.79 -5.49
CA VAL A 53 -4.10 -1.62 -5.48
C VAL A 53 -4.13 -2.52 -4.26
N ASP A 54 -3.69 -3.76 -4.42
CA ASP A 54 -3.55 -4.69 -3.31
C ASP A 54 -2.08 -4.72 -2.88
N VAL A 55 -1.84 -4.60 -1.58
CA VAL A 55 -0.49 -4.66 -1.02
C VAL A 55 -0.45 -5.68 0.12
N LEU A 56 0.70 -6.33 0.27
CA LEU A 56 0.89 -7.36 1.29
C LEU A 56 1.35 -6.74 2.60
N VAL A 57 0.71 -7.13 3.70
CA VAL A 57 1.15 -6.72 5.04
C VAL A 57 2.34 -7.59 5.46
N ARG A 58 3.48 -6.93 5.72
CA ARG A 58 4.71 -7.62 6.10
C ARG A 58 4.94 -7.62 7.59
N TYR A 59 4.52 -6.58 8.28
CA TYR A 59 4.72 -6.44 9.72
C TYR A 59 3.59 -5.60 10.31
N VAL A 60 3.21 -5.91 11.53
CA VAL A 60 2.19 -5.15 12.25
C VAL A 60 2.79 -4.70 13.58
N LEU A 61 2.85 -3.39 13.78
CA LEU A 61 3.17 -2.81 15.07
C LEU A 61 1.85 -2.34 15.69
N ASP A 62 1.36 -3.07 16.69
CA ASP A 62 0.11 -2.69 17.32
C ASP A 62 0.30 -1.51 18.27
N GLY A 63 -0.80 -0.84 18.61
CA GLY A 63 -0.74 0.35 19.44
C GLY A 63 -0.27 0.06 20.87
N LYS A 64 -0.54 -1.14 21.38
CA LYS A 64 -0.11 -1.48 22.73
C LYS A 64 1.41 -1.45 22.84
N THR A 65 2.09 -2.07 21.87
CA THR A 65 3.54 -2.06 21.80
C THR A 65 4.06 -0.69 21.39
N GLY A 66 3.42 -0.07 20.42
CA GLY A 66 3.88 1.21 19.85
C GLY A 66 3.63 2.42 20.76
N SER A 67 2.75 2.29 21.77
CA SER A 67 2.39 3.42 22.63
C SER A 67 3.58 3.99 23.38
N LYS A 68 4.57 3.15 23.71
CA LYS A 68 5.78 3.64 24.37
C LYS A 68 6.64 4.52 23.47
N TYR A 69 6.35 4.53 22.18
CA TYR A 69 7.04 5.40 21.21
C TYR A 69 6.13 6.52 20.70
N GLY A 70 4.96 6.69 21.30
CA GLY A 70 4.04 7.77 20.94
C GLY A 70 2.90 7.36 20.03
N LEU A 71 2.80 6.10 19.63
CA LEU A 71 1.66 5.64 18.84
C LEU A 71 0.43 5.51 19.73
N ASP A 72 -0.70 6.01 19.27
CA ASP A 72 -1.97 5.83 19.97
C ASP A 72 -2.25 4.33 20.11
N LYS A 73 -2.67 3.92 21.30
CA LYS A 73 -2.90 2.51 21.62
C LYS A 73 -3.99 1.86 20.76
N ASP A 74 -4.89 2.67 20.19
CA ASP A 74 -5.98 2.16 19.35
C ASP A 74 -5.60 2.09 17.88
N TYR A 75 -4.38 2.48 17.54
CA TYR A 75 -3.90 2.46 16.16
C TYR A 75 -2.85 1.38 15.97
N CYS A 76 -2.51 1.13 14.72
CA CYS A 76 -1.40 0.25 14.36
C CYS A 76 -0.68 0.80 13.15
N ILE A 77 0.59 0.42 13.02
CA ILE A 77 1.38 0.70 11.83
C ILE A 77 1.58 -0.62 11.11
N LEU A 78 1.26 -0.61 9.82
CA LEU A 78 1.39 -1.78 8.96
C LEU A 78 2.50 -1.50 7.96
N SER A 79 3.53 -2.33 7.97
CA SER A 79 4.54 -2.31 6.92
C SER A 79 3.97 -3.04 5.72
N ILE A 80 4.04 -2.44 4.54
CA ILE A 80 3.44 -3.01 3.34
C ILE A 80 4.51 -3.18 2.25
N ASP A 81 4.34 -4.25 1.48
CA ASP A 81 5.20 -4.51 0.33
C ASP A 81 4.55 -3.88 -0.90
N THR A 82 5.21 -2.87 -1.44
CA THR A 82 4.69 -2.11 -2.56
C THR A 82 5.46 -2.34 -3.86
N MET A 83 6.46 -3.21 -3.83
CA MET A 83 7.31 -3.43 -4.99
C MET A 83 7.03 -4.75 -5.70
N MET A 84 7.14 -5.84 -4.96
CA MET A 84 7.01 -7.18 -5.57
C MET A 84 5.61 -7.75 -5.44
N HIS A 85 4.89 -7.35 -4.40
CA HIS A 85 3.57 -7.90 -4.11
C HIS A 85 2.46 -6.90 -4.28
N SER A 86 2.77 -5.70 -4.81
CA SER A 86 1.73 -4.77 -5.22
C SER A 86 1.07 -5.28 -6.48
N ILE A 87 -0.24 -5.26 -6.49
CA ILE A 87 -1.00 -5.71 -7.65
C ILE A 87 -1.83 -4.53 -8.13
N PRO A 88 -1.33 -3.78 -9.13
CA PRO A 88 -2.11 -2.69 -9.71
C PRO A 88 -3.28 -3.30 -10.50
N ARG A 89 -4.48 -2.80 -10.25
CA ARG A 89 -5.68 -3.42 -10.79
C ARG A 89 -6.44 -2.54 -11.76
N THR A 90 -6.01 -1.30 -11.92
CA THR A 90 -6.72 -0.33 -12.75
C THR A 90 -5.75 0.30 -13.74
N PRO A 91 -6.23 0.82 -14.88
CA PRO A 91 -5.34 1.37 -15.91
C PRO A 91 -4.37 2.43 -15.39
N LYS A 92 -4.85 3.35 -14.57
CA LYS A 92 -3.99 4.39 -14.00
C LYS A 92 -2.93 3.77 -13.09
N ALA A 93 -3.33 2.84 -12.24
CA ALA A 93 -2.41 2.18 -11.31
C ALA A 93 -1.37 1.36 -12.07
N ILE A 94 -1.78 0.66 -13.13
CA ILE A 94 -0.88 -0.12 -13.96
C ILE A 94 0.13 0.81 -14.64
N GLU A 95 -0.34 1.91 -15.20
CA GLU A 95 0.52 2.87 -15.87
C GLU A 95 1.57 3.45 -14.93
N MET A 96 1.15 3.89 -13.75
CA MET A 96 2.06 4.45 -12.74
C MET A 96 3.06 3.42 -12.26
N TRP A 97 2.62 2.20 -12.04
CA TRP A 97 3.48 1.11 -11.62
C TRP A 97 4.52 0.80 -12.69
N ASP A 98 4.10 0.75 -13.96
CA ASP A 98 4.99 0.49 -15.08
C ASP A 98 6.02 1.59 -15.23
N GLU A 99 5.64 2.85 -15.07
CA GLU A 99 6.58 3.96 -15.15
C GLU A 99 7.67 3.84 -14.08
N ARG A 100 7.28 3.44 -12.88
CA ARG A 100 8.23 3.38 -11.76
C ARG A 100 9.09 2.12 -11.81
N TRP A 101 8.48 0.96 -12.06
CA TRP A 101 9.16 -0.32 -11.89
C TRP A 101 9.36 -1.07 -13.20
N GLY A 102 8.35 -1.04 -14.07
CA GLY A 102 8.39 -1.79 -15.32
C GLY A 102 9.42 -1.25 -16.29
N ARG A 103 9.43 0.06 -16.45
CA ARG A 103 10.38 0.70 -17.37
C ARG A 103 11.82 0.48 -16.92
N GLN A 104 12.07 0.52 -15.63
CA GLN A 104 13.43 0.29 -15.12
C GLN A 104 13.92 -1.11 -15.43
N LYS A 105 13.03 -2.09 -15.37
CA LYS A 105 13.37 -3.46 -15.75
C LYS A 105 13.75 -3.55 -17.21
N TRP A 106 13.01 -2.88 -18.07
CA TRP A 106 13.29 -2.88 -19.49
C TRP A 106 14.59 -2.20 -19.80
N GLU A 107 14.83 -1.06 -19.21
CA GLU A 107 16.09 -0.34 -19.43
C GLU A 107 17.27 -1.17 -18.98
N GLY A 108 17.15 -1.89 -17.88
CA GLY A 108 18.18 -2.81 -17.44
C GLY A 108 18.43 -3.95 -18.41
N GLY A 109 17.37 -4.44 -19.06
CA GLY A 109 17.47 -5.47 -20.06
C GLY A 109 18.03 -4.97 -21.38
N ASP A 110 17.74 -3.72 -21.70
CA ASP A 110 18.17 -3.13 -22.96
C ASP A 110 19.59 -2.56 -22.90
N GLY A 111 20.07 -2.31 -21.71
CA GLY A 111 21.37 -1.68 -21.52
C GLY A 111 22.52 -2.40 -22.17
N ASP A 112 22.38 -3.66 -22.43
CA ASP A 112 23.40 -4.49 -23.05
C ASP A 112 23.13 -4.73 -24.53
N GLY A 113 22.02 -4.23 -25.01
CA GLY A 113 21.59 -4.44 -26.39
C GLY A 113 22.35 -3.61 -27.42
#